data_462b9312110874be43c2e658638271e4
#
_entry.id   462b9312110874be43c2e658638271e4
#
_cell.length_a   1.000
_cell.length_b   1.000
_cell.length_c   1.000
_cell.angle_alpha   90.00
_cell.angle_beta   90.00
_cell.angle_gamma   90.00
#
_symmetry.space_group_name_H-M   'P 1'
#
loop_
_entity.id
_entity.type
_entity.pdbx_description
1 polymer ?
#
loop_
_entity_poly.entity_id
_entity_poly.type
_entity_poly.pdbx_seq_one_letter_code
_entity_poly.pdbx_strand_id
1 'polypeptide(L)'
;MNRLDIEKKLNEDRAWLLNTYAALTDDQLRADLTPSEHNPQNFWSALDHLAHLALIERNFAAMIRKHIAGDANPVGLRVDDNGVARSTEQIMASVHAMTEEWQITHHGKSLSEVVALGASARAVTLQLLSDLSDVQLEEVLPGAPWADGTVGGVLAANADHGRMHWKWVKDARLQRH
;
A
#
# COMPACT_ATOMS: atom_id res chain seq x y z
N MET A 1 -13.31 13.29 -5.29
CA MET A 1 -12.05 14.10 -5.21
C MET A 1 -11.56 14.32 -6.63
N ASN A 2 -11.20 15.55 -7.04
CA ASN A 2 -10.70 15.79 -8.39
C ASN A 2 -9.25 15.32 -8.55
N ARG A 3 -8.78 15.19 -9.81
CA ARG A 3 -7.44 14.69 -10.15
C ARG A 3 -6.30 15.49 -9.48
N LEU A 4 -6.38 16.81 -9.51
CA LEU A 4 -5.34 17.67 -8.94
C LEU A 4 -5.23 17.52 -7.42
N ASP A 5 -6.35 17.34 -6.73
CA ASP A 5 -6.36 17.10 -5.28
C ASP A 5 -5.76 15.74 -4.94
N ILE A 6 -6.05 14.69 -5.74
CA ILE A 6 -5.47 13.36 -5.57
C ILE A 6 -3.96 13.43 -5.76
N GLU A 7 -3.49 14.01 -6.87
CA GLU A 7 -2.07 14.14 -7.17
C GLU A 7 -1.32 14.92 -6.10
N LYS A 8 -1.87 16.07 -5.68
CA LYS A 8 -1.32 16.88 -4.61
C LYS A 8 -1.18 16.09 -3.32
N LYS A 9 -2.27 15.41 -2.88
CA LYS A 9 -2.27 14.59 -1.66
C LYS A 9 -1.21 13.50 -1.73
N LEU A 10 -1.12 12.77 -2.84
CA LEU A 10 -0.14 11.72 -3.06
C LEU A 10 1.30 12.24 -2.97
N ASN A 11 1.58 13.38 -3.57
CA ASN A 11 2.93 13.96 -3.59
C ASN A 11 3.33 14.54 -2.24
N GLU A 12 2.45 15.29 -1.57
CA GLU A 12 2.71 15.88 -0.25
C GLU A 12 2.95 14.81 0.81
N ASP A 13 2.09 13.78 0.86
CA ASP A 13 2.24 12.70 1.84
C ASP A 13 3.48 11.85 1.58
N ARG A 14 3.85 11.63 0.30
CA ARG A 14 5.09 10.94 -0.01
C ARG A 14 6.31 11.76 0.42
N ALA A 15 6.34 13.04 0.12
CA ALA A 15 7.46 13.91 0.54
C ALA A 15 7.63 13.91 2.07
N TRP A 16 6.52 14.04 2.79
CA TRP A 16 6.51 13.95 4.25
C TRP A 16 7.04 12.59 4.74
N LEU A 17 6.56 11.49 4.15
CA LEU A 17 6.95 10.13 4.52
C LEU A 17 8.46 9.93 4.33
N LEU A 18 8.99 10.26 3.14
CA LEU A 18 10.40 10.09 2.84
C LEU A 18 11.30 10.92 3.76
N ASN A 19 10.94 12.18 4.05
CA ASN A 19 11.67 13.02 5.00
C ASN A 19 11.66 12.41 6.40
N THR A 20 10.54 11.81 6.80
CA THR A 20 10.38 11.19 8.11
C THR A 20 11.29 9.95 8.26
N TYR A 21 11.34 9.09 7.25
CA TYR A 21 12.22 7.91 7.26
C TYR A 21 13.70 8.30 7.10
N ALA A 22 14.04 9.30 6.30
CA ALA A 22 15.40 9.79 6.14
C ALA A 22 16.00 10.41 7.43
N ALA A 23 15.16 10.80 8.38
CA ALA A 23 15.60 11.30 9.69
C ALA A 23 15.98 10.17 10.68
N LEU A 24 15.75 8.89 10.33
CA LEU A 24 16.13 7.75 11.16
C LEU A 24 17.58 7.35 10.90
N THR A 25 18.26 6.87 11.96
CA THR A 25 19.57 6.21 11.80
C THR A 25 19.41 4.85 11.14
N ASP A 26 20.51 4.29 10.62
CA ASP A 26 20.47 2.95 9.99
C ASP A 26 20.02 1.87 10.98
N ASP A 27 20.46 1.92 12.23
CA ASP A 27 20.02 1.03 13.30
C ASP A 27 18.50 1.14 13.56
N GLN A 28 17.96 2.36 13.54
CA GLN A 28 16.53 2.60 13.72
C GLN A 28 15.69 2.13 12.52
N LEU A 29 16.25 2.20 11.32
CA LEU A 29 15.62 1.71 10.10
C LEU A 29 15.53 0.18 10.06
N ARG A 30 16.52 -0.51 10.61
CA ARG A 30 16.68 -1.98 10.53
C ARG A 30 16.24 -2.73 11.75
N ALA A 31 15.99 -2.05 12.87
CA ALA A 31 15.56 -2.71 14.11
C ALA A 31 14.24 -3.48 13.86
N ASP A 32 14.14 -4.66 14.45
CA ASP A 32 12.88 -5.41 14.52
C ASP A 32 11.85 -4.62 15.32
N LEU A 33 10.71 -4.31 14.77
CA LEU A 33 9.72 -3.43 15.40
C LEU A 33 8.40 -4.13 15.69
N THR A 34 7.74 -4.64 14.67
CA THR A 34 6.41 -5.23 14.79
C THR A 34 6.41 -6.68 14.32
N PRO A 35 5.75 -7.60 15.04
CA PRO A 35 5.59 -8.95 14.52
C PRO A 35 4.71 -8.96 13.27
N SER A 36 5.00 -9.87 12.33
CA SER A 36 4.13 -10.13 11.21
C SER A 36 2.81 -10.77 11.66
N GLU A 37 1.70 -10.37 11.04
CA GLU A 37 0.39 -10.98 11.28
C GLU A 37 0.28 -12.39 10.67
N HIS A 38 1.11 -12.72 9.68
CA HIS A 38 1.17 -14.05 9.08
C HIS A 38 2.06 -15.00 9.87
N ASN A 39 3.23 -14.53 10.29
CA ASN A 39 4.21 -15.30 11.05
C ASN A 39 4.75 -14.47 12.23
N PRO A 40 4.23 -14.63 13.45
CA PRO A 40 4.66 -13.84 14.61
C PRO A 40 6.14 -13.99 15.00
N GLN A 41 6.85 -14.97 14.44
CA GLN A 41 8.31 -15.14 14.63
C GLN A 41 9.11 -14.23 13.67
N ASN A 42 8.48 -13.71 12.62
CA ASN A 42 9.08 -12.76 11.71
C ASN A 42 8.72 -11.33 12.16
N PHE A 43 9.74 -10.48 12.29
CA PHE A 43 9.56 -9.09 12.69
C PHE A 43 9.83 -8.16 11.53
N TRP A 44 8.99 -7.16 11.39
CA TRP A 44 9.12 -6.09 10.41
C TRP A 44 9.91 -4.93 10.98
N SER A 45 10.90 -4.47 10.24
CA SER A 45 11.64 -3.24 10.47
C SER A 45 10.89 -2.02 9.91
N ALA A 46 11.41 -0.82 10.19
CA ALA A 46 10.88 0.38 9.55
C ALA A 46 11.01 0.32 8.01
N LEU A 47 12.11 -0.26 7.48
CA LEU A 47 12.29 -0.43 6.04
C LEU A 47 11.29 -1.42 5.44
N ASP A 48 10.92 -2.48 6.15
CA ASP A 48 9.91 -3.44 5.70
C ASP A 48 8.53 -2.75 5.59
N HIS A 49 8.16 -1.93 6.59
CA HIS A 49 6.95 -1.11 6.52
C HIS A 49 6.95 -0.14 5.33
N LEU A 50 8.08 0.51 5.05
CA LEU A 50 8.20 1.42 3.91
C LEU A 50 8.14 0.66 2.57
N ALA A 51 8.78 -0.52 2.47
CA ALA A 51 8.75 -1.37 1.28
C ALA A 51 7.34 -1.92 1.00
N HIS A 52 6.58 -2.25 2.05
CA HIS A 52 5.20 -2.71 1.94
C HIS A 52 4.29 -1.69 1.24
N LEU A 53 4.50 -0.39 1.45
CA LEU A 53 3.69 0.64 0.80
C LEU A 53 3.77 0.58 -0.73
N ALA A 54 4.93 0.17 -1.28
CA ALA A 54 5.09 -0.02 -2.72
C ALA A 54 4.24 -1.18 -3.25
N LEU A 55 4.09 -2.27 -2.49
CA LEU A 55 3.20 -3.38 -2.84
C LEU A 55 1.75 -2.92 -2.93
N ILE A 56 1.26 -2.24 -1.89
CA ILE A 56 -0.14 -1.81 -1.83
C ILE A 56 -0.45 -0.82 -2.95
N GLU A 57 0.43 0.14 -3.21
CA GLU A 57 0.25 1.10 -4.29
C GLU A 57 0.20 0.43 -5.66
N ARG A 58 1.03 -0.58 -5.92
CA ARG A 58 0.99 -1.39 -7.14
C ARG A 58 -0.28 -2.20 -7.26
N ASN A 59 -0.74 -2.79 -6.17
CA ASN A 59 -1.97 -3.59 -6.14
C ASN A 59 -3.19 -2.72 -6.44
N PHE A 60 -3.29 -1.52 -5.85
CA PHE A 60 -4.38 -0.59 -6.15
C PHE A 60 -4.38 -0.18 -7.63
N ALA A 61 -3.23 0.14 -8.19
CA ALA A 61 -3.13 0.45 -9.60
C ALA A 61 -3.53 -0.72 -10.50
N ALA A 62 -3.16 -1.95 -10.13
CA ALA A 62 -3.54 -3.17 -10.87
C ALA A 62 -5.05 -3.44 -10.80
N MET A 63 -5.67 -3.29 -9.63
CA MET A 63 -7.12 -3.44 -9.44
C MET A 63 -7.91 -2.43 -10.28
N ILE A 64 -7.47 -1.17 -10.27
CA ILE A 64 -8.12 -0.12 -11.08
C ILE A 64 -7.98 -0.41 -12.58
N ARG A 65 -6.81 -0.84 -13.04
CA ARG A 65 -6.64 -1.23 -14.45
C ARG A 65 -7.54 -2.38 -14.87
N LYS A 66 -7.71 -3.38 -14.01
CA LYS A 66 -8.66 -4.48 -14.24
C LYS A 66 -10.09 -3.95 -14.36
N HIS A 67 -10.51 -3.05 -13.47
CA HIS A 67 -11.82 -2.41 -13.52
C HIS A 67 -12.05 -1.68 -14.84
N ILE A 68 -11.11 -0.83 -15.25
CA ILE A 68 -11.18 -0.09 -16.52
C ILE A 68 -11.21 -1.02 -17.74
N ALA A 69 -10.57 -2.20 -17.64
CA ALA A 69 -10.62 -3.23 -18.67
C ALA A 69 -11.94 -4.05 -18.67
N GLY A 70 -12.88 -3.75 -17.76
CA GLY A 70 -14.18 -4.42 -17.69
C GLY A 70 -14.22 -5.69 -16.85
N ASP A 71 -13.21 -5.94 -16.01
CA ASP A 71 -13.24 -7.06 -15.06
C ASP A 71 -14.37 -6.86 -14.03
N ALA A 72 -15.25 -7.82 -13.89
CA ALA A 72 -16.37 -7.79 -12.96
C ALA A 72 -15.95 -7.97 -11.48
N ASN A 73 -14.73 -8.51 -11.24
CA ASN A 73 -14.18 -8.75 -9.90
C ASN A 73 -12.76 -8.20 -9.76
N PRO A 74 -12.54 -6.90 -10.03
CA PRO A 74 -11.20 -6.33 -10.17
C PRO A 74 -10.37 -6.41 -8.88
N VAL A 75 -11.01 -6.35 -7.73
CA VAL A 75 -10.37 -6.43 -6.41
C VAL A 75 -10.05 -7.87 -6.02
N GLY A 76 -10.89 -8.84 -6.41
CA GLY A 76 -10.65 -10.27 -6.21
C GLY A 76 -10.62 -10.75 -4.75
N LEU A 77 -11.00 -9.91 -3.79
CA LEU A 77 -10.91 -10.27 -2.36
C LEU A 77 -12.10 -11.12 -1.90
N ARG A 78 -13.32 -10.70 -2.23
CA ARG A 78 -14.55 -11.29 -1.70
C ARG A 78 -15.02 -12.53 -2.43
N VAL A 79 -14.60 -12.67 -3.66
CA VAL A 79 -14.97 -13.79 -4.55
C VAL A 79 -13.68 -14.27 -5.21
N ASP A 80 -13.48 -15.58 -5.30
CA ASP A 80 -12.35 -16.15 -6.02
C ASP A 80 -12.59 -16.18 -7.54
N ASP A 81 -11.60 -16.64 -8.30
CA ASP A 81 -11.65 -16.69 -9.77
C ASP A 81 -12.74 -17.66 -10.30
N ASN A 82 -13.28 -18.54 -9.45
CA ASN A 82 -14.37 -19.45 -9.75
C ASN A 82 -15.76 -18.92 -9.33
N GLY A 83 -15.81 -17.68 -8.82
CA GLY A 83 -17.05 -17.07 -8.33
C GLY A 83 -17.48 -17.53 -6.93
N VAL A 84 -16.62 -18.22 -6.19
CA VAL A 84 -16.93 -18.69 -4.83
C VAL A 84 -16.62 -17.58 -3.81
N ALA A 85 -17.60 -17.29 -2.94
CA ALA A 85 -17.44 -16.31 -1.88
C ALA A 85 -16.39 -16.75 -0.85
N ARG A 86 -15.49 -15.84 -0.48
CA ARG A 86 -14.48 -16.04 0.56
C ARG A 86 -14.95 -15.48 1.90
N SER A 87 -14.66 -16.18 2.98
CA SER A 87 -14.83 -15.66 4.34
C SER A 87 -13.83 -14.52 4.62
N THR A 88 -14.13 -13.67 5.59
CA THR A 88 -13.19 -12.62 6.05
C THR A 88 -11.85 -13.23 6.47
N GLU A 89 -11.86 -14.37 7.15
CA GLU A 89 -10.65 -15.09 7.57
C GLU A 89 -9.79 -15.52 6.36
N GLN A 90 -10.42 -16.10 5.32
CA GLN A 90 -9.72 -16.47 4.10
C GLN A 90 -9.13 -15.27 3.36
N ILE A 91 -9.86 -14.15 3.33
CA ILE A 91 -9.38 -12.88 2.75
C ILE A 91 -8.15 -12.41 3.51
N MET A 92 -8.23 -12.30 4.84
CA MET A 92 -7.14 -11.80 5.67
C MET A 92 -5.92 -12.73 5.59
N ALA A 93 -6.11 -14.05 5.67
CA ALA A 93 -5.01 -15.00 5.52
C ALA A 93 -4.27 -14.84 4.17
N SER A 94 -5.02 -14.63 3.08
CA SER A 94 -4.44 -14.41 1.76
C SER A 94 -3.66 -13.08 1.67
N VAL A 95 -4.21 -12.01 2.25
CA VAL A 95 -3.54 -10.70 2.30
C VAL A 95 -2.26 -10.77 3.13
N HIS A 96 -2.32 -11.38 4.32
CA HIS A 96 -1.16 -11.53 5.20
C HIS A 96 -0.06 -12.39 4.54
N ALA A 97 -0.42 -13.48 3.88
CA ALA A 97 0.55 -14.31 3.16
C ALA A 97 1.24 -13.55 2.03
N MET A 98 0.49 -12.79 1.24
CA MET A 98 1.04 -11.95 0.16
C MET A 98 1.98 -10.86 0.70
N THR A 99 1.62 -10.22 1.80
CA THR A 99 2.44 -9.17 2.41
C THR A 99 3.72 -9.72 3.04
N GLU A 100 3.64 -10.93 3.64
CA GLU A 100 4.79 -11.66 4.17
C GLU A 100 5.78 -12.04 3.06
N GLU A 101 5.30 -12.61 1.96
CA GLU A 101 6.14 -12.95 0.81
C GLU A 101 6.88 -11.73 0.25
N TRP A 102 6.17 -10.60 0.16
CA TRP A 102 6.78 -9.33 -0.24
C TRP A 102 7.85 -8.87 0.73
N GLN A 103 7.58 -8.92 2.03
CA GLN A 103 8.52 -8.54 3.07
C GLN A 103 9.78 -9.40 3.00
N ILE A 104 9.66 -10.73 2.94
CA ILE A 104 10.79 -11.67 2.83
C ILE A 104 11.65 -11.34 1.59
N THR A 105 11.00 -11.06 0.45
CA THR A 105 11.69 -10.75 -0.82
C THR A 105 12.46 -9.43 -0.75
N HIS A 106 12.00 -8.48 0.05
CA HIS A 106 12.56 -7.13 0.09
C HIS A 106 13.29 -6.81 1.41
N HIS A 107 13.28 -7.73 2.37
CA HIS A 107 14.00 -7.60 3.63
C HIS A 107 15.50 -7.36 3.40
N GLY A 108 16.11 -6.55 4.25
CA GLY A 108 17.54 -6.24 4.17
C GLY A 108 17.94 -5.20 3.12
N LYS A 109 17.02 -4.71 2.29
CA LYS A 109 17.29 -3.61 1.36
C LYS A 109 17.69 -2.34 2.12
N SER A 110 18.51 -1.51 1.46
CA SER A 110 18.85 -0.17 1.95
C SER A 110 17.68 0.80 1.80
N LEU A 111 17.71 1.91 2.53
CA LEU A 111 16.71 2.97 2.39
C LEU A 111 16.59 3.45 0.93
N SER A 112 17.72 3.62 0.23
CA SER A 112 17.72 4.06 -1.17
C SER A 112 17.02 3.07 -2.10
N GLU A 113 17.22 1.76 -1.91
CA GLU A 113 16.54 0.73 -2.69
C GLU A 113 15.05 0.70 -2.41
N VAL A 114 14.64 0.83 -1.15
CA VAL A 114 13.21 0.88 -0.77
C VAL A 114 12.55 2.15 -1.30
N VAL A 115 13.24 3.29 -1.25
CA VAL A 115 12.76 4.55 -1.85
C VAL A 115 12.57 4.39 -3.36
N ALA A 116 13.50 3.70 -4.05
CA ALA A 116 13.38 3.42 -5.49
C ALA A 116 12.19 2.50 -5.81
N LEU A 117 11.92 1.47 -5.00
CA LEU A 117 10.72 0.64 -5.13
C LEU A 117 9.44 1.49 -5.07
N GLY A 118 9.33 2.33 -4.04
CA GLY A 118 8.17 3.20 -3.88
C GLY A 118 8.09 4.28 -4.99
N ALA A 119 9.21 4.78 -5.51
CA ALA A 119 9.21 5.72 -6.64
C ALA A 119 8.66 5.06 -7.91
N SER A 120 9.05 3.81 -8.17
CA SER A 120 8.52 3.03 -9.30
C SER A 120 7.01 2.80 -9.18
N ALA A 121 6.52 2.41 -7.99
CA ALA A 121 5.10 2.23 -7.75
C ALA A 121 4.32 3.54 -7.94
N ARG A 122 4.82 4.67 -7.40
CA ARG A 122 4.23 5.99 -7.54
C ARG A 122 4.18 6.46 -8.98
N ALA A 123 5.22 6.22 -9.79
CA ALA A 123 5.21 6.57 -11.20
C ALA A 123 4.07 5.86 -11.95
N VAL A 124 3.82 4.59 -11.65
CA VAL A 124 2.69 3.82 -12.20
C VAL A 124 1.35 4.41 -11.78
N THR A 125 1.20 4.81 -10.52
CA THR A 125 -0.02 5.44 -9.98
C THR A 125 -0.30 6.80 -10.63
N LEU A 126 0.72 7.65 -10.76
CA LEU A 126 0.57 8.97 -11.38
C LEU A 126 0.26 8.86 -12.89
N GLN A 127 0.89 7.91 -13.59
CA GLN A 127 0.56 7.65 -14.98
C GLN A 127 -0.90 7.19 -15.10
N LEU A 128 -1.34 6.24 -14.28
CA LEU A 128 -2.74 5.80 -14.27
C LEU A 128 -3.69 6.95 -13.97
N LEU A 129 -3.39 7.78 -12.97
CA LEU A 129 -4.19 8.97 -12.64
C LEU A 129 -4.28 9.95 -13.82
N SER A 130 -3.20 10.10 -14.59
CA SER A 130 -3.18 10.94 -15.80
C SER A 130 -4.05 10.38 -16.91
N ASP A 131 -4.12 9.06 -17.07
CA ASP A 131 -4.83 8.37 -18.14
C ASP A 131 -6.35 8.29 -17.88
N LEU A 132 -6.78 8.36 -16.62
CA LEU A 132 -8.18 8.27 -16.22
C LEU A 132 -8.94 9.59 -16.53
N SER A 133 -10.19 9.50 -16.98
CA SER A 133 -11.10 10.64 -17.04
C SER A 133 -11.65 10.99 -15.65
N ASP A 134 -12.19 12.21 -15.50
CA ASP A 134 -12.84 12.62 -14.25
C ASP A 134 -14.04 11.73 -13.92
N VAL A 135 -14.79 11.28 -14.94
CA VAL A 135 -15.90 10.33 -14.77
C VAL A 135 -15.40 9.00 -14.20
N GLN A 136 -14.30 8.46 -14.74
CA GLN A 136 -13.71 7.21 -14.23
C GLN A 136 -13.20 7.34 -12.80
N LEU A 137 -12.73 8.51 -12.37
CA LEU A 137 -12.34 8.74 -10.97
C LEU A 137 -13.51 8.64 -9.99
N GLU A 138 -14.73 8.94 -10.46
CA GLU A 138 -15.94 8.87 -9.65
C GLU A 138 -16.62 7.48 -9.70
N GLU A 139 -16.18 6.58 -10.59
CA GLU A 139 -16.70 5.21 -10.65
C GLU A 139 -16.43 4.45 -9.38
N VAL A 140 -17.40 3.64 -8.96
CA VAL A 140 -17.22 2.69 -7.84
C VAL A 140 -16.33 1.55 -8.29
N LEU A 141 -15.25 1.28 -7.55
CA LEU A 141 -14.39 0.11 -7.76
C LEU A 141 -15.05 -1.11 -7.07
N PRO A 142 -15.60 -2.08 -7.83
CA PRO A 142 -16.34 -3.19 -7.25
C PRO A 142 -15.52 -3.98 -6.23
N GLY A 143 -16.06 -4.13 -5.02
CA GLY A 143 -15.42 -4.89 -3.94
C GLY A 143 -14.36 -4.12 -3.15
N ALA A 144 -14.06 -2.87 -3.47
CA ALA A 144 -13.09 -2.06 -2.72
C ALA A 144 -13.64 -1.68 -1.33
N PRO A 145 -12.93 -2.04 -0.25
CA PRO A 145 -13.31 -1.64 1.11
C PRO A 145 -12.61 -0.35 1.57
N TRP A 146 -11.80 0.28 0.71
CA TRP A 146 -10.96 1.43 1.07
C TRP A 146 -11.60 2.75 0.71
N ALA A 147 -11.34 3.78 1.53
CA ALA A 147 -11.87 5.12 1.38
C ALA A 147 -13.39 5.11 1.15
N ASP A 148 -13.86 5.83 0.14
CA ASP A 148 -15.28 5.86 -0.28
C ASP A 148 -15.63 4.79 -1.33
N GLY A 149 -14.69 3.92 -1.67
CA GLY A 149 -14.86 2.86 -2.65
C GLY A 149 -14.78 3.32 -4.11
N THR A 150 -14.56 4.61 -4.38
CA THR A 150 -14.37 5.11 -5.74
C THR A 150 -12.93 4.89 -6.22
N VAL A 151 -12.72 4.87 -7.53
CA VAL A 151 -11.40 4.80 -8.15
C VAL A 151 -10.48 5.90 -7.61
N GLY A 152 -10.95 7.15 -7.59
CA GLY A 152 -10.19 8.28 -7.06
C GLY A 152 -9.92 8.18 -5.57
N GLY A 153 -10.88 7.70 -4.79
CA GLY A 153 -10.72 7.47 -3.36
C GLY A 153 -9.68 6.41 -3.06
N VAL A 154 -9.69 5.29 -3.79
CA VAL A 154 -8.70 4.20 -3.64
C VAL A 154 -7.30 4.68 -4.03
N LEU A 155 -7.14 5.48 -5.09
CA LEU A 155 -5.85 6.10 -5.41
C LEU A 155 -5.34 6.99 -4.27
N ALA A 156 -6.20 7.85 -3.74
CA ALA A 156 -5.86 8.76 -2.64
C ALA A 156 -5.54 8.02 -1.33
N ALA A 157 -6.13 6.83 -1.11
CA ALA A 157 -5.89 6.02 0.09
C ALA A 157 -4.42 5.60 0.28
N ASN A 158 -3.62 5.56 -0.80
CA ASN A 158 -2.17 5.30 -0.71
C ASN A 158 -1.45 6.29 0.23
N ALA A 159 -1.89 7.54 0.27
CA ALA A 159 -1.32 8.55 1.16
C ALA A 159 -1.61 8.22 2.62
N ASP A 160 -2.87 7.95 2.96
CA ASP A 160 -3.30 7.63 4.32
C ASP A 160 -2.66 6.32 4.83
N HIS A 161 -2.47 5.35 3.94
CA HIS A 161 -1.80 4.09 4.23
C HIS A 161 -0.36 4.31 4.71
N GLY A 162 0.39 5.21 4.08
CA GLY A 162 1.73 5.59 4.51
C GLY A 162 1.77 6.16 5.92
N ARG A 163 0.80 7.03 6.27
CA ARG A 163 0.69 7.59 7.62
C ARG A 163 0.35 6.55 8.68
N MET A 164 -0.49 5.58 8.34
CA MET A 164 -0.85 4.48 9.23
C MET A 164 0.38 3.61 9.54
N HIS A 165 1.16 3.21 8.54
CA HIS A 165 2.38 2.44 8.74
C HIS A 165 3.43 3.20 9.55
N TRP A 166 3.60 4.49 9.29
CA TRP A 166 4.48 5.31 10.11
C TRP A 166 4.03 5.37 11.58
N LYS A 167 2.74 5.44 11.84
CA LYS A 167 2.24 5.40 13.22
C LYS A 167 2.67 4.12 13.94
N TRP A 168 2.55 2.96 13.30
CA TRP A 168 2.99 1.69 13.88
C TRP A 168 4.50 1.67 14.13
N VAL A 169 5.31 2.10 13.18
CA VAL A 169 6.77 2.23 13.34
C VAL A 169 7.12 3.14 14.52
N LYS A 170 6.49 4.31 14.62
CA LYS A 170 6.69 5.26 15.70
C LYS A 170 6.33 4.67 17.06
N ASP A 171 5.15 4.07 17.17
CA ASP A 171 4.63 3.53 18.43
C ASP A 171 5.51 2.36 18.91
N ALA A 172 5.93 1.45 18.02
CA ALA A 172 6.82 0.34 18.36
C ALA A 172 8.21 0.83 18.82
N ARG A 173 8.74 1.90 18.24
CA ARG A 173 10.02 2.50 18.65
C ARG A 173 9.94 3.12 20.05
N LEU A 174 8.82 3.78 20.39
CA LEU A 174 8.62 4.37 21.72
C LEU A 174 8.50 3.33 22.82
N GLN A 175 8.05 2.12 22.51
CA GLN A 175 7.94 1.03 23.48
C GLN A 175 9.29 0.35 23.81
N ARG A 176 10.34 0.62 23.01
CA ARG A 176 11.68 0.04 23.20
C ARG A 176 12.63 0.92 24.02
N HIS A 177 12.18 2.11 24.36
CA HIS A 177 12.92 3.07 25.22
C HIS A 177 12.26 3.19 26.58
#